data_3d0a7846711cae4612f91ac20a8cf2c2
#
_entry.id   3d0a7846711cae4612f91ac20a8cf2c2
#
_cell.length_a   1.000
_cell.length_b   1.000
_cell.length_c   1.000
_cell.angle_alpha   90.00
_cell.angle_beta   90.00
_cell.angle_gamma   90.00
#
_symmetry.space_group_name_H-M   'P 1'
#
loop_
_entity.id
_entity.type
_entity.pdbx_description
1 polymer ?
#
loop_
_entity_poly.entity_id
_entity_poly.type
_entity_poly.pdbx_seq_one_letter_code
_entity_poly.pdbx_strand_id
1 'polypeptide(L)'
;DLCFTSPPYFGVERYSTDDTQSWVRYQHIGDWNTLFLHRAIDNVWKTLKPGGLLMVNISDVNATTKTDKGSWSDKKNLQICDPMNDYIDGIVDSEYVECFGMEMAKRPNSIGIGNAKVTDELTGKEEFVLEKEGDTFGEPVWVWKKK
;
A
#
# COMPACT_ATOMS: atom_id res chain seq x y z
N ASP A 1 -4.16 21.12 3.86
CA ASP A 1 -3.84 20.38 2.63
C ASP A 1 -4.16 18.91 2.82
N LEU A 2 -4.57 18.24 1.74
CA LEU A 2 -4.86 16.82 1.70
C LEU A 2 -4.30 16.26 0.38
N CYS A 3 -3.56 15.17 0.48
CA CYS A 3 -3.25 14.30 -0.65
C CYS A 3 -3.88 12.93 -0.42
N PHE A 4 -4.77 12.52 -1.31
CA PHE A 4 -5.26 11.15 -1.37
C PHE A 4 -4.68 10.47 -2.60
N THR A 5 -4.13 9.27 -2.43
CA THR A 5 -3.57 8.48 -3.54
C THR A 5 -3.86 7.00 -3.37
N SER A 6 -4.10 6.35 -4.49
CA SER A 6 -4.17 4.88 -4.60
C SER A 6 -3.13 4.46 -5.64
N PRO A 7 -1.89 4.16 -5.22
CA PRO A 7 -0.86 3.69 -6.15
C PRO A 7 -1.27 2.37 -6.82
N PRO A 8 -0.85 2.11 -8.06
CA PRO A 8 -1.13 0.83 -8.71
C PRO A 8 -0.53 -0.32 -7.88
N TYR A 9 -1.32 -1.34 -7.59
CA TYR A 9 -0.88 -2.48 -6.77
C TYR A 9 0.13 -3.34 -7.51
N PHE A 10 1.23 -3.66 -6.82
CA PHE A 10 2.32 -4.44 -7.37
C PHE A 10 1.85 -5.75 -8.00
N GLY A 11 2.12 -5.92 -9.30
CA GLY A 11 1.87 -7.15 -10.04
C GLY A 11 0.38 -7.53 -10.23
N VAL A 12 -0.54 -6.78 -9.62
CA VAL A 12 -2.00 -6.99 -9.74
C VAL A 12 -2.57 -6.10 -10.83
N GLU A 13 -2.25 -4.82 -10.80
CA GLU A 13 -2.71 -3.86 -11.80
C GLU A 13 -1.66 -3.70 -12.90
N ARG A 14 -2.00 -4.24 -14.07
CA ARG A 14 -1.13 -4.25 -15.25
C ARG A 14 -1.82 -3.53 -16.39
N TYR A 15 -1.64 -2.22 -16.45
CA TYR A 15 -2.32 -1.37 -17.45
C TYR A 15 -1.73 -1.52 -18.86
N SER A 16 -0.42 -1.76 -18.96
CA SER A 16 0.27 -2.01 -20.23
C SER A 16 1.58 -2.78 -20.03
N THR A 17 2.28 -3.10 -21.09
CA THR A 17 3.62 -3.70 -21.07
C THR A 17 4.73 -2.67 -21.28
N ASP A 18 4.39 -1.38 -21.26
CA ASP A 18 5.34 -0.28 -21.39
C ASP A 18 6.37 -0.31 -20.24
N ASP A 19 7.62 -0.01 -20.54
CA ASP A 19 8.73 -0.04 -19.58
C ASP A 19 8.63 1.08 -18.49
N THR A 20 7.76 2.04 -18.68
CA THR A 20 7.43 3.06 -17.68
C THR A 20 6.49 2.56 -16.59
N GLN A 21 5.82 1.42 -16.82
CA GLN A 21 4.95 0.83 -15.80
C GLN A 21 5.77 0.36 -14.59
N SER A 22 5.27 0.64 -13.38
CA SER A 22 6.00 0.32 -12.15
C SER A 22 6.29 -1.19 -12.00
N TRP A 23 5.36 -2.06 -12.38
CA TRP A 23 5.51 -3.52 -12.31
C TRP A 23 6.47 -4.08 -13.38
N VAL A 24 6.67 -3.39 -14.49
CA VAL A 24 7.65 -3.76 -15.52
C VAL A 24 9.05 -3.33 -15.10
N ARG A 25 9.17 -2.10 -14.61
CA ARG A 25 10.45 -1.49 -14.21
C ARG A 25 11.01 -2.10 -12.93
N TYR A 26 10.17 -2.36 -11.95
CA TYR A 26 10.54 -2.88 -10.64
C TYR A 26 9.87 -4.23 -10.39
N GLN A 27 10.49 -5.31 -10.89
CA GLN A 27 9.93 -6.66 -10.84
C GLN A 27 10.16 -7.38 -9.49
N HIS A 28 11.04 -6.85 -8.65
CA HIS A 28 11.25 -7.31 -7.28
C HIS A 28 10.45 -6.41 -6.32
N ILE A 29 9.72 -7.00 -5.37
CA ILE A 29 8.85 -6.24 -4.47
C ILE A 29 9.62 -5.22 -3.63
N GLY A 30 10.82 -5.54 -3.18
CA GLY A 30 11.68 -4.61 -2.44
C GLY A 30 12.07 -3.38 -3.25
N ASP A 31 12.42 -3.58 -4.53
CA ASP A 31 12.73 -2.48 -5.43
C ASP A 31 11.49 -1.64 -5.73
N TRP A 32 10.35 -2.28 -5.92
CA TRP A 32 9.10 -1.57 -6.13
C TRP A 32 8.71 -0.71 -4.93
N ASN A 33 8.80 -1.26 -3.70
CA ASN A 33 8.57 -0.49 -2.48
C ASN A 33 9.51 0.72 -2.40
N THR A 34 10.82 0.50 -2.60
CA THR A 34 11.84 1.54 -2.37
C THR A 34 11.93 2.56 -3.50
N LEU A 35 11.92 2.08 -4.76
CA LEU A 35 12.21 2.93 -5.93
C LEU A 35 10.96 3.50 -6.59
N PHE A 36 9.78 2.98 -6.25
CA PHE A 36 8.51 3.52 -6.73
C PHE A 36 7.67 4.09 -5.59
N LEU A 37 7.22 3.25 -4.63
CA LEU A 37 6.25 3.68 -3.62
C LEU A 37 6.84 4.74 -2.68
N HIS A 38 8.01 4.49 -2.09
CA HIS A 38 8.64 5.45 -1.17
C HIS A 38 8.99 6.77 -1.87
N ARG A 39 9.44 6.72 -3.14
CA ARG A 39 9.69 7.95 -3.91
C ARG A 39 8.42 8.73 -4.22
N ALA A 40 7.31 8.04 -4.51
CA ALA A 40 6.03 8.71 -4.69
C ALA A 40 5.59 9.42 -3.40
N ILE A 41 5.76 8.74 -2.25
CA ILE A 41 5.50 9.32 -0.92
C ILE A 41 6.39 10.54 -0.67
N ASP A 42 7.69 10.46 -0.92
CA ASP A 42 8.61 11.60 -0.75
C ASP A 42 8.19 12.82 -1.57
N ASN A 43 7.79 12.60 -2.82
CA ASN A 43 7.37 13.69 -3.69
C ASN A 43 6.12 14.39 -3.16
N VAL A 44 5.15 13.60 -2.68
CA VAL A 44 3.94 14.15 -2.05
C VAL A 44 4.30 14.85 -0.74
N TRP A 45 5.11 14.21 0.11
CA TRP A 45 5.49 14.76 1.42
C TRP A 45 6.15 16.13 1.31
N LYS A 46 7.03 16.33 0.33
CA LYS A 46 7.68 17.64 0.05
C LYS A 46 6.67 18.74 -0.30
N THR A 47 5.54 18.36 -0.90
CA THR A 47 4.53 19.34 -1.33
C THR A 47 3.48 19.65 -0.26
N LEU A 48 3.32 18.77 0.72
CA LEU A 48 2.41 18.97 1.84
C LEU A 48 2.91 20.12 2.74
N LYS A 49 2.00 20.99 3.16
CA LYS A 49 2.25 21.99 4.19
C LYS A 49 2.18 21.36 5.59
N PRO A 50 2.82 21.96 6.60
CA PRO A 50 2.58 21.58 8.00
C PRO A 50 1.08 21.53 8.32
N GLY A 51 0.67 20.46 9.01
CA GLY A 51 -0.74 20.15 9.28
C GLY A 51 -1.48 19.43 8.14
N GLY A 52 -0.84 19.26 6.98
CA GLY A 52 -1.41 18.53 5.84
C GLY A 52 -1.47 17.02 6.06
N LEU A 53 -2.41 16.36 5.39
CA LEU A 53 -2.64 14.93 5.48
C LEU A 53 -2.21 14.20 4.20
N LEU A 54 -1.52 13.09 4.35
CA LEU A 54 -1.32 12.08 3.32
C LEU A 54 -2.24 10.90 3.63
N MET A 55 -3.09 10.54 2.68
CA MET A 55 -3.94 9.37 2.72
C MET A 55 -3.55 8.41 1.60
N VAL A 56 -3.13 7.20 1.97
CA VAL A 56 -2.71 6.16 1.00
C VAL A 56 -3.65 4.99 1.07
N ASN A 57 -4.41 4.78 -0.01
CA ASN A 57 -5.23 3.58 -0.17
C ASN A 57 -4.39 2.49 -0.83
N ILE A 58 -3.91 1.55 -0.05
CA ILE A 58 -3.09 0.42 -0.52
C ILE A 58 -3.16 -0.73 0.48
N SER A 59 -3.12 -1.96 -0.02
CA SER A 59 -3.06 -3.18 0.79
C SER A 59 -1.93 -4.10 0.32
N ASP A 60 -1.63 -5.11 1.13
CA ASP A 60 -0.79 -6.23 0.74
C ASP A 60 -1.42 -7.01 -0.41
N VAL A 61 -0.61 -7.61 -1.25
CA VAL A 61 -1.06 -8.29 -2.45
C VAL A 61 -0.62 -9.76 -2.48
N ASN A 62 -1.45 -10.59 -3.09
CA ASN A 62 -1.06 -11.96 -3.40
C ASN A 62 -0.60 -12.04 -4.86
N ALA A 63 0.70 -11.97 -5.07
CA ALA A 63 1.32 -11.87 -6.39
C ALA A 63 2.67 -12.63 -6.47
N THR A 64 3.21 -12.71 -7.67
CA THR A 64 4.58 -13.19 -7.92
C THR A 64 5.55 -12.02 -7.91
N THR A 65 6.78 -12.25 -7.50
CA THR A 65 7.87 -11.25 -7.53
C THR A 65 9.15 -11.90 -8.05
N LYS A 66 10.06 -11.12 -8.61
CA LYS A 66 11.41 -11.62 -8.89
C LYS A 66 12.15 -11.92 -7.58
N THR A 67 12.94 -12.96 -7.58
CA THR A 67 13.86 -13.30 -6.49
C THR A 67 15.21 -12.65 -6.75
N ASP A 68 16.08 -12.61 -5.73
CA ASP A 68 17.46 -12.12 -5.86
C ASP A 68 18.27 -12.90 -6.91
N LYS A 69 17.87 -14.14 -7.20
CA LYS A 69 18.46 -14.98 -8.23
C LYS A 69 17.89 -14.73 -9.64
N GLY A 70 16.97 -13.76 -9.78
CA GLY A 70 16.35 -13.38 -11.03
C GLY A 70 15.23 -14.30 -11.53
N SER A 71 14.89 -15.36 -10.82
CA SER A 71 13.74 -16.22 -11.11
C SER A 71 12.45 -15.60 -10.56
N TRP A 72 11.29 -16.02 -11.08
CA TRP A 72 10.00 -15.66 -10.49
C TRP A 72 9.68 -16.57 -9.30
N SER A 73 9.15 -15.98 -8.24
CA SER A 73 8.62 -16.74 -7.10
C SER A 73 7.28 -17.37 -7.44
N ASP A 74 6.86 -18.34 -6.64
CA ASP A 74 5.45 -18.72 -6.58
C ASP A 74 4.60 -17.53 -6.10
N LYS A 75 3.29 -17.60 -6.38
CA LYS A 75 2.34 -16.61 -5.90
C LYS A 75 2.28 -16.68 -4.37
N LYS A 76 2.52 -15.55 -3.72
CA LYS A 76 2.55 -15.45 -2.26
C LYS A 76 2.06 -14.10 -1.80
N ASN A 77 1.73 -13.98 -0.52
CA ASN A 77 1.44 -12.68 0.08
C ASN A 77 2.73 -11.83 0.11
N LEU A 78 2.66 -10.67 -0.50
CA LEU A 78 3.74 -9.68 -0.55
C LEU A 78 3.34 -8.49 0.31
N GLN A 79 4.21 -8.15 1.26
CA GLN A 79 4.00 -7.04 2.17
C GLN A 79 4.31 -5.71 1.49
N ILE A 80 3.37 -4.81 1.56
CA ILE A 80 3.45 -3.43 1.07
C ILE A 80 3.14 -2.46 2.21
N CYS A 81 2.14 -2.78 3.03
CA CYS A 81 1.64 -1.90 4.08
C CYS A 81 2.69 -1.63 5.15
N ASP A 82 3.27 -2.69 5.74
CA ASP A 82 4.27 -2.53 6.80
C ASP A 82 5.51 -1.78 6.31
N PRO A 83 6.17 -2.17 5.19
CA PRO A 83 7.31 -1.40 4.68
C PRO A 83 6.99 0.06 4.35
N MET A 84 5.78 0.35 3.89
CA MET A 84 5.34 1.71 3.62
C MET A 84 5.18 2.51 4.91
N ASN A 85 4.49 1.96 5.90
CA ASN A 85 4.24 2.64 7.16
C ASN A 85 5.54 2.85 7.95
N ASP A 86 6.42 1.86 8.01
CA ASP A 86 7.76 1.98 8.61
C ASP A 86 8.58 3.10 7.94
N TYR A 87 8.47 3.20 6.62
CA TYR A 87 9.14 4.26 5.88
C TYR A 87 8.61 5.65 6.23
N ILE A 88 7.28 5.82 6.29
CA ILE A 88 6.67 7.12 6.62
C ILE A 88 6.94 7.48 8.07
N ASP A 89 6.88 6.53 8.99
CA ASP A 89 7.20 6.73 10.41
C ASP A 89 8.64 7.22 10.61
N GLY A 90 9.56 6.79 9.77
CA GLY A 90 10.94 7.28 9.75
C GLY A 90 11.14 8.73 9.28
N ILE A 91 10.12 9.38 8.72
CA ILE A 91 10.19 10.80 8.31
C ILE A 91 10.05 11.69 9.55
N VAL A 92 11.02 12.57 9.77
CA VAL A 92 11.16 13.35 11.02
C VAL A 92 9.91 14.15 11.43
N ASP A 93 9.15 14.64 10.45
CA ASP A 93 7.96 15.46 10.68
C ASP A 93 6.64 14.70 10.42
N SER A 94 6.69 13.36 10.46
CA SER A 94 5.51 12.53 10.32
C SER A 94 4.80 12.28 11.65
N GLU A 95 3.51 12.02 11.56
CA GLU A 95 2.65 11.60 12.66
C GLU A 95 1.59 10.65 12.10
N TYR A 96 1.57 9.41 12.60
CA TYR A 96 0.49 8.48 12.27
C TYR A 96 -0.83 8.95 12.88
N VAL A 97 -1.89 8.94 12.10
CA VAL A 97 -3.22 9.37 12.56
C VAL A 97 -4.13 8.16 12.78
N GLU A 98 -4.40 7.41 11.70
CA GLU A 98 -5.30 6.27 11.75
C GLU A 98 -5.17 5.40 10.48
N CYS A 99 -5.77 4.22 10.53
CA CYS A 99 -6.11 3.44 9.34
C CYS A 99 -7.60 3.11 9.39
N PHE A 100 -8.30 3.37 8.30
CA PHE A 100 -9.71 3.00 8.18
C PHE A 100 -9.98 2.20 6.91
N GLY A 101 -11.07 1.43 6.91
CA GLY A 101 -11.53 0.69 5.74
C GLY A 101 -12.38 1.59 4.83
N MET A 102 -12.00 1.71 3.56
CA MET A 102 -12.83 2.29 2.53
C MET A 102 -13.69 1.19 1.89
N GLU A 103 -15.01 1.32 2.01
CA GLU A 103 -15.93 0.35 1.43
C GLU A 103 -15.95 0.47 -0.10
N MET A 104 -15.70 -0.65 -0.76
CA MET A 104 -15.64 -0.74 -2.22
C MET A 104 -16.71 -1.69 -2.73
N ALA A 105 -17.41 -1.30 -3.80
CA ALA A 105 -18.33 -2.22 -4.49
C ALA A 105 -17.55 -3.39 -5.11
N LYS A 106 -18.02 -4.60 -4.87
CA LYS A 106 -17.44 -5.81 -5.44
C LYS A 106 -17.65 -5.81 -6.95
N ARG A 107 -16.58 -5.80 -7.71
CA ARG A 107 -16.64 -5.96 -9.16
C ARG A 107 -16.82 -7.44 -9.52
N PRO A 108 -17.63 -7.78 -10.55
CA PRO A 108 -17.61 -9.11 -11.12
C PRO A 108 -16.15 -9.46 -11.52
N ASN A 109 -15.65 -10.60 -11.09
CA ASN A 109 -14.27 -11.07 -11.36
C ASN A 109 -13.14 -10.31 -10.64
N SER A 110 -13.40 -9.51 -9.60
CA SER A 110 -12.32 -8.95 -8.81
C SER A 110 -11.55 -10.08 -8.11
N ILE A 111 -10.26 -10.19 -8.41
CA ILE A 111 -9.33 -11.04 -7.68
C ILE A 111 -9.22 -10.43 -6.28
N GLY A 112 -9.34 -11.29 -5.25
CA GLY A 112 -9.31 -10.85 -3.87
C GLY A 112 -8.08 -9.98 -3.57
N ILE A 113 -8.34 -8.82 -3.03
CA ILE A 113 -7.32 -7.89 -2.55
C ILE A 113 -6.80 -8.39 -1.21
N GLY A 114 -5.53 -8.19 -0.95
CA GLY A 114 -4.87 -8.60 0.29
C GLY A 114 -5.56 -7.99 1.52
N ASN A 115 -5.43 -8.67 2.64
CA ASN A 115 -5.96 -8.19 3.90
C ASN A 115 -4.85 -7.41 4.62
N ALA A 116 -5.06 -6.14 4.89
CA ALA A 116 -4.20 -5.40 5.80
C ALA A 116 -4.53 -5.81 7.25
N LYS A 117 -3.49 -6.01 8.04
CA LYS A 117 -3.61 -6.24 9.47
C LYS A 117 -3.07 -5.01 10.20
N VAL A 118 -3.73 -4.64 11.25
CA VAL A 118 -3.26 -3.63 12.20
C VAL A 118 -3.05 -4.31 13.54
N THR A 119 -1.92 -4.07 14.17
CA THR A 119 -1.68 -4.53 15.53
C THR A 119 -2.26 -3.51 16.49
N ASP A 120 -3.21 -3.92 17.29
CA ASP A 120 -3.71 -3.11 18.41
C ASP A 120 -2.56 -2.92 19.41
N GLU A 121 -2.11 -1.69 19.59
CA GLU A 121 -0.99 -1.35 20.46
C GLU A 121 -1.25 -1.67 21.94
N LEU A 122 -2.52 -1.74 22.35
CA LEU A 122 -2.90 -2.02 23.74
C LEU A 122 -2.96 -3.53 24.04
N THR A 123 -3.41 -4.32 23.08
CA THR A 123 -3.64 -5.76 23.26
C THR A 123 -2.60 -6.64 22.59
N GLY A 124 -1.81 -6.09 21.66
CA GLY A 124 -0.86 -6.83 20.81
C GLY A 124 -1.53 -7.80 19.84
N LYS A 125 -2.84 -7.71 19.65
CA LYS A 125 -3.58 -8.56 18.71
C LYS A 125 -3.54 -7.97 17.30
N GLU A 126 -3.27 -8.84 16.34
CA GLU A 126 -3.46 -8.50 14.93
C GLU A 126 -4.96 -8.60 14.57
N GLU A 127 -5.52 -7.49 14.11
CA GLU A 127 -6.88 -7.46 13.61
C GLU A 127 -6.88 -7.09 12.12
N PHE A 128 -7.79 -7.68 11.36
CA PHE A 128 -7.98 -7.27 9.97
C PHE A 128 -8.71 -5.93 9.94
N VAL A 129 -8.18 -4.98 9.18
CA VAL A 129 -8.81 -3.65 9.00
C VAL A 129 -10.18 -3.77 8.32
N LEU A 130 -10.47 -4.93 7.73
CA LEU A 130 -11.57 -5.11 6.79
C LEU A 130 -12.36 -6.38 7.08
N GLU A 131 -13.64 -6.23 7.35
CA GLU A 131 -14.61 -7.31 7.30
C GLU A 131 -15.26 -7.36 5.90
N LYS A 132 -15.49 -8.58 5.42
CA LYS A 132 -16.26 -8.80 4.18
C LYS A 132 -17.72 -8.94 4.55
N GLU A 133 -18.55 -7.98 4.18
CA GLU A 133 -20.00 -8.15 4.19
C GLU A 133 -20.57 -8.05 2.78
N GLY A 134 -21.35 -9.06 2.41
CA GLY A 134 -22.17 -9.06 1.18
C GLY A 134 -21.39 -8.85 -0.12
N ASP A 135 -21.81 -7.91 -0.94
CA ASP A 135 -21.23 -7.56 -2.24
C ASP A 135 -20.21 -6.40 -2.17
N THR A 136 -19.77 -6.04 -0.98
CA THR A 136 -18.74 -5.03 -0.74
C THR A 136 -17.49 -5.66 -0.13
N PHE A 137 -16.37 -4.99 -0.30
CA PHE A 137 -15.12 -5.28 0.43
C PHE A 137 -14.50 -3.96 0.82
N GLY A 138 -13.76 -3.96 1.89
CA GLY A 138 -13.04 -2.77 2.30
C GLY A 138 -11.59 -2.79 1.81
N GLU A 139 -11.03 -1.61 1.58
CA GLU A 139 -9.62 -1.39 1.32
C GLU A 139 -9.04 -0.46 2.39
N PRO A 140 -7.84 -0.72 2.92
CA PRO A 140 -7.26 0.12 3.95
C PRO A 140 -6.84 1.47 3.37
N VAL A 141 -7.13 2.51 4.13
CA VAL A 141 -6.63 3.86 3.89
C VAL A 141 -5.79 4.28 5.09
N TRP A 142 -4.49 4.40 4.88
CA TRP A 142 -3.51 4.80 5.89
C TRP A 142 -3.39 6.32 5.90
N VAL A 143 -3.57 6.93 7.08
CA VAL A 143 -3.58 8.39 7.24
C VAL A 143 -2.38 8.84 8.05
N TRP A 144 -1.60 9.71 7.46
CA TRP A 144 -0.43 10.34 8.06
C TRP A 144 -0.52 11.85 7.98
N LYS A 145 -0.05 12.53 9.01
CA LYS A 145 -0.03 13.99 9.10
C LYS A 145 1.39 14.51 9.10
N LYS A 146 1.62 15.58 8.37
CA LYS A 146 2.86 16.35 8.47
C LYS A 146 2.76 17.34 9.61
N LYS A 147 3.71 17.28 10.57
CA LYS A 147 3.82 18.21 11.71
C LYS A 147 4.19 19.61 11.28
#